data_c27fb5a3dd3cc6da937ff53553791c78
#
_entry.id   c27fb5a3dd3cc6da937ff53553791c78
#
_cell.length_a   1.000
_cell.length_b   1.000
_cell.length_c   1.000
_cell.angle_alpha   90.00
_cell.angle_beta   90.00
_cell.angle_gamma   90.00
#
_symmetry.space_group_name_H-M   'P 1'
#
loop_
_entity.id
_entity.type
_entity.pdbx_description
1 polymer ?
#
loop_
_entity_poly.entity_id
_entity_poly.type
_entity_poly.pdbx_seq_one_letter_code
_entity_poly.pdbx_strand_id
1 'polypeptide(L)'
;MKLIIRYLILSVLIIFSQAAVQKLSAQNLEETIKVADNQFKNNELTTALKTYQRALFFSDGNQTLYLFRQIAAISYQVNDYETAQKYWGLAYNLAENDSLKTELLFNKASCQILNKNYQYALIDLFSVTDTSLMVEKRINFYLGTCYFGLEDFSKARTYFESCVELKNWKEVDDLFSRKNLLSPSPKTARILSMIIPGLGQTYSHDLKSGLNSLLLTSGLIALGINISISYSPVDAIFAILPWYQRYYTGGFGKAGEIASRKRQIKRNEVYNKILKMIAENSTQY
;
A
#
# COMPACT_ATOMS: atom_id res chain seq x y z
N MET A 1 -53.17 -16.93 55.41
CA MET A 1 -53.49 -15.99 54.35
C MET A 1 -52.29 -15.07 54.00
N LYS A 2 -51.67 -14.35 54.91
CA LYS A 2 -50.52 -13.43 54.67
C LYS A 2 -49.27 -14.13 54.09
N LEU A 3 -49.00 -15.39 54.44
CA LEU A 3 -47.82 -16.15 53.95
C LEU A 3 -47.99 -16.56 52.49
N ILE A 4 -49.18 -17.03 52.09
CA ILE A 4 -49.51 -17.43 50.73
C ILE A 4 -49.44 -16.26 49.78
N ILE A 5 -49.89 -15.09 50.20
CA ILE A 5 -49.81 -13.85 49.41
C ILE A 5 -48.35 -13.41 49.18
N ARG A 6 -47.45 -13.59 50.16
CA ARG A 6 -46.02 -13.29 50.04
C ARG A 6 -45.35 -14.25 49.02
N TYR A 7 -45.65 -15.54 49.04
CA TYR A 7 -45.09 -16.46 48.09
C TYR A 7 -45.59 -16.23 46.65
N LEU A 8 -46.85 -15.80 46.53
CA LEU A 8 -47.45 -15.47 45.24
C LEU A 8 -46.78 -14.20 44.64
N ILE A 9 -46.53 -13.20 45.47
CA ILE A 9 -45.81 -11.97 45.06
C ILE A 9 -44.35 -12.30 44.68
N LEU A 10 -43.68 -13.18 45.43
CA LEU A 10 -42.30 -13.57 45.14
C LEU A 10 -42.20 -14.37 43.82
N SER A 11 -43.12 -15.27 43.56
CA SER A 11 -43.16 -16.02 42.32
C SER A 11 -43.46 -15.16 41.09
N VAL A 12 -44.35 -14.18 41.22
CA VAL A 12 -44.62 -13.20 40.15
C VAL A 12 -43.39 -12.30 39.90
N LEU A 13 -42.68 -11.87 40.92
CA LEU A 13 -41.44 -11.10 40.79
C LEU A 13 -40.31 -11.91 40.09
N ILE A 14 -40.21 -13.22 40.43
CA ILE A 14 -39.22 -14.10 39.78
C ILE A 14 -39.58 -14.32 38.30
N ILE A 15 -40.86 -14.53 37.97
CA ILE A 15 -41.31 -14.69 36.58
C ILE A 15 -41.10 -13.39 35.78
N PHE A 16 -41.39 -12.20 36.38
CA PHE A 16 -41.12 -10.92 35.74
C PHE A 16 -39.63 -10.65 35.55
N SER A 17 -38.79 -11.04 36.53
CA SER A 17 -37.33 -10.89 36.40
C SER A 17 -36.77 -11.78 35.32
N GLN A 18 -37.25 -13.03 35.18
CA GLN A 18 -36.84 -13.94 34.10
C GLN A 18 -37.31 -13.46 32.72
N ALA A 19 -38.54 -12.94 32.60
CA ALA A 19 -39.04 -12.37 31.37
C ALA A 19 -38.31 -11.07 30.96
N ALA A 20 -37.90 -10.25 31.93
CA ALA A 20 -37.10 -9.07 31.69
C ALA A 20 -35.67 -9.42 31.27
N VAL A 21 -35.06 -10.43 31.89
CA VAL A 21 -33.71 -10.91 31.54
C VAL A 21 -33.70 -11.51 30.12
N GLN A 22 -34.74 -12.26 29.74
CA GLN A 22 -34.86 -12.80 28.36
C GLN A 22 -35.02 -11.68 27.31
N LYS A 23 -35.70 -10.57 27.63
CA LYS A 23 -35.77 -9.40 26.72
C LYS A 23 -34.48 -8.55 26.65
N LEU A 24 -33.67 -8.56 27.70
CA LEU A 24 -32.37 -7.87 27.69
C LEU A 24 -31.25 -8.69 27.06
N SER A 25 -31.37 -10.00 26.96
CA SER A 25 -30.31 -10.86 26.40
C SER A 25 -30.44 -11.14 24.90
N ALA A 26 -31.50 -10.70 24.26
CA ALA A 26 -31.70 -10.86 22.82
C ALA A 26 -31.56 -9.52 22.11
N GLN A 27 -30.36 -8.95 22.07
CA GLN A 27 -30.03 -8.20 20.88
C GLN A 27 -29.99 -9.23 19.74
N ASN A 28 -31.08 -9.25 18.96
CA ASN A 28 -31.20 -10.17 17.85
C ASN A 28 -30.05 -9.90 16.90
N LEU A 29 -29.15 -10.87 16.73
CA LEU A 29 -28.00 -10.78 15.81
C LEU A 29 -28.44 -10.20 14.47
N GLU A 30 -29.58 -10.66 13.96
CA GLU A 30 -30.15 -10.20 12.70
C GLU A 30 -30.52 -8.70 12.72
N GLU A 31 -31.08 -8.19 13.81
CA GLU A 31 -31.35 -6.75 13.96
C GLU A 31 -30.06 -5.94 14.02
N THR A 32 -29.04 -6.43 14.71
CA THR A 32 -27.72 -5.77 14.78
C THR A 32 -27.09 -5.70 13.38
N ILE A 33 -27.17 -6.78 12.59
CA ILE A 33 -26.71 -6.80 11.21
C ILE A 33 -27.50 -5.81 10.36
N LYS A 34 -28.83 -5.76 10.44
CA LYS A 34 -29.66 -4.79 9.72
C LYS A 34 -29.29 -3.34 10.03
N VAL A 35 -29.00 -3.06 11.30
CA VAL A 35 -28.53 -1.72 11.70
C VAL A 35 -27.18 -1.41 11.05
N ALA A 36 -26.23 -2.36 11.08
CA ALA A 36 -24.92 -2.20 10.45
C ALA A 36 -25.03 -2.00 8.93
N ASP A 37 -25.90 -2.77 8.27
CA ASP A 37 -26.16 -2.65 6.82
C ASP A 37 -26.73 -1.27 6.45
N ASN A 38 -27.64 -0.73 7.26
CA ASN A 38 -28.18 0.61 7.07
C ASN A 38 -27.12 1.70 7.26
N GLN A 39 -26.29 1.57 8.31
CA GLN A 39 -25.16 2.47 8.55
C GLN A 39 -24.16 2.43 7.38
N PHE A 40 -23.86 1.24 6.86
CA PHE A 40 -23.00 1.09 5.69
C PHE A 40 -23.60 1.74 4.43
N LYS A 41 -24.90 1.53 4.15
CA LYS A 41 -25.60 2.18 3.04
C LYS A 41 -25.60 3.69 3.14
N ASN A 42 -25.66 4.23 4.37
CA ASN A 42 -25.59 5.67 4.64
C ASN A 42 -24.16 6.22 4.61
N ASN A 43 -23.16 5.39 4.25
CA ASN A 43 -21.73 5.74 4.25
C ASN A 43 -21.18 6.10 5.64
N GLU A 44 -21.83 5.61 6.71
CA GLU A 44 -21.35 5.74 8.10
C GLU A 44 -20.35 4.64 8.42
N LEU A 45 -19.21 4.60 7.71
CA LEU A 45 -18.28 3.48 7.66
C LEU A 45 -17.74 3.10 9.05
N THR A 46 -17.35 4.08 9.86
CA THR A 46 -16.76 3.83 11.19
C THR A 46 -17.78 3.27 12.19
N THR A 47 -19.04 3.71 12.11
CA THR A 47 -20.13 3.21 12.94
C THR A 47 -20.55 1.82 12.51
N ALA A 48 -20.72 1.61 11.19
CA ALA A 48 -21.02 0.31 10.59
C ALA A 48 -19.97 -0.75 10.99
N LEU A 49 -18.68 -0.41 10.91
CA LEU A 49 -17.58 -1.31 11.29
C LEU A 49 -17.73 -1.79 12.74
N LYS A 50 -17.95 -0.86 13.68
CA LYS A 50 -18.15 -1.20 15.10
C LYS A 50 -19.39 -2.07 15.30
N THR A 51 -20.46 -1.78 14.58
CA THR A 51 -21.71 -2.54 14.68
C THR A 51 -21.56 -3.96 14.11
N TYR A 52 -20.85 -4.13 13.00
CA TYR A 52 -20.52 -5.46 12.46
C TYR A 52 -19.57 -6.25 13.39
N GLN A 53 -18.58 -5.60 13.98
CA GLN A 53 -17.69 -6.23 14.97
C GLN A 53 -18.47 -6.69 16.20
N ARG A 54 -19.44 -5.89 16.65
CA ARG A 54 -20.35 -6.30 17.74
C ARG A 54 -21.22 -7.49 17.30
N ALA A 55 -21.79 -7.46 16.10
CA ALA A 55 -22.56 -8.58 15.56
C ALA A 55 -21.72 -9.87 15.48
N LEU A 56 -20.45 -9.74 15.06
CA LEU A 56 -19.51 -10.86 14.98
C LEU A 56 -19.28 -11.52 16.35
N PHE A 57 -19.20 -10.73 17.42
CA PHE A 57 -19.03 -11.25 18.77
C PHE A 57 -20.21 -12.16 19.22
N PHE A 58 -21.41 -11.90 18.73
CA PHE A 58 -22.62 -12.68 19.02
C PHE A 58 -22.98 -13.72 17.96
N SER A 59 -22.14 -13.85 16.90
CA SER A 59 -22.41 -14.79 15.81
C SER A 59 -22.18 -16.24 16.25
N ASP A 60 -23.12 -17.09 15.92
CA ASP A 60 -23.12 -18.54 16.17
C ASP A 60 -22.49 -19.36 15.02
N GLY A 61 -21.92 -18.72 14.02
CA GLY A 61 -21.30 -19.36 12.84
C GLY A 61 -22.02 -19.09 11.52
N ASN A 62 -23.36 -19.11 11.49
CA ASN A 62 -24.13 -19.00 10.23
C ASN A 62 -23.91 -17.67 9.49
N GLN A 63 -23.74 -16.57 10.21
CA GLN A 63 -23.53 -15.24 9.65
C GLN A 63 -22.04 -14.83 9.60
N THR A 64 -21.13 -15.65 10.08
CA THR A 64 -19.72 -15.30 10.28
C THR A 64 -19.04 -14.95 8.96
N LEU A 65 -19.26 -15.74 7.91
CA LEU A 65 -18.70 -15.46 6.58
C LEU A 65 -19.16 -14.10 6.04
N TYR A 66 -20.44 -13.78 6.19
CA TYR A 66 -21.00 -12.49 5.79
C TYR A 66 -20.34 -11.34 6.57
N LEU A 67 -20.28 -11.48 7.89
CA LEU A 67 -19.69 -10.46 8.78
C LEU A 67 -18.21 -10.23 8.49
N PHE A 68 -17.41 -11.28 8.26
CA PHE A 68 -16.02 -11.14 7.87
C PHE A 68 -15.88 -10.35 6.57
N ARG A 69 -16.70 -10.65 5.57
CA ARG A 69 -16.69 -9.92 4.29
C ARG A 69 -17.04 -8.45 4.46
N GLN A 70 -18.07 -8.11 5.27
CA GLN A 70 -18.44 -6.71 5.51
C GLN A 70 -17.38 -5.94 6.27
N ILE A 71 -16.82 -6.52 7.33
CA ILE A 71 -15.72 -5.92 8.10
C ILE A 71 -14.51 -5.68 7.18
N ALA A 72 -14.14 -6.65 6.36
CA ALA A 72 -13.03 -6.53 5.44
C ALA A 72 -13.27 -5.43 4.39
N ALA A 73 -14.47 -5.38 3.79
CA ALA A 73 -14.84 -4.38 2.79
C ALA A 73 -14.78 -2.95 3.34
N ILE A 74 -15.32 -2.75 4.54
CA ILE A 74 -15.27 -1.43 5.20
C ILE A 74 -13.83 -1.06 5.57
N SER A 75 -13.07 -2.01 6.13
CA SER A 75 -11.66 -1.77 6.48
C SER A 75 -10.83 -1.38 5.25
N TYR A 76 -11.10 -2.00 4.10
CA TYR A 76 -10.49 -1.62 2.82
C TYR A 76 -10.84 -0.18 2.43
N GLN A 77 -12.13 0.21 2.54
CA GLN A 77 -12.58 1.57 2.19
C GLN A 77 -11.99 2.66 3.08
N VAL A 78 -11.73 2.36 4.36
CA VAL A 78 -11.08 3.29 5.28
C VAL A 78 -9.54 3.22 5.25
N ASN A 79 -8.98 2.50 4.27
CA ASN A 79 -7.55 2.27 4.05
C ASN A 79 -6.84 1.49 5.18
N ASP A 80 -7.59 0.78 6.03
CA ASP A 80 -7.04 -0.20 6.98
C ASP A 80 -6.84 -1.56 6.28
N TYR A 81 -5.83 -1.61 5.42
CA TYR A 81 -5.55 -2.80 4.60
C TYR A 81 -5.06 -3.99 5.42
N GLU A 82 -4.49 -3.76 6.60
CA GLU A 82 -4.06 -4.83 7.48
C GLU A 82 -5.26 -5.58 8.07
N THR A 83 -6.23 -4.85 8.62
CA THR A 83 -7.49 -5.43 9.09
C THR A 83 -8.28 -6.06 7.94
N ALA A 84 -8.36 -5.40 6.79
CA ALA A 84 -9.05 -5.91 5.62
C ALA A 84 -8.48 -7.26 5.16
N GLN A 85 -7.16 -7.37 4.99
CA GLN A 85 -6.53 -8.63 4.58
C GLN A 85 -6.74 -9.76 5.58
N LYS A 86 -6.74 -9.46 6.89
CA LYS A 86 -7.02 -10.43 7.94
C LYS A 86 -8.43 -11.02 7.79
N TYR A 87 -9.43 -10.16 7.67
CA TYR A 87 -10.82 -10.59 7.57
C TYR A 87 -11.16 -11.25 6.22
N TRP A 88 -10.52 -10.82 5.09
CA TRP A 88 -10.60 -11.56 3.83
C TRP A 88 -10.03 -12.97 3.95
N GLY A 89 -8.91 -13.14 4.68
CA GLY A 89 -8.33 -14.45 4.95
C GLY A 89 -9.23 -15.34 5.82
N LEU A 90 -9.87 -14.78 6.84
CA LEU A 90 -10.85 -15.51 7.67
C LEU A 90 -12.07 -15.91 6.85
N ALA A 91 -12.57 -15.03 5.98
CA ALA A 91 -13.67 -15.34 5.08
C ALA A 91 -13.30 -16.46 4.09
N TYR A 92 -12.07 -16.45 3.55
CA TYR A 92 -11.57 -17.50 2.66
C TYR A 92 -11.60 -18.88 3.30
N ASN A 93 -11.23 -18.99 4.57
CA ASN A 93 -11.23 -20.26 5.29
C ASN A 93 -12.64 -20.84 5.52
N LEU A 94 -13.67 -19.98 5.53
CA LEU A 94 -15.07 -20.39 5.69
C LEU A 94 -15.81 -20.57 4.36
N ALA A 95 -15.23 -20.07 3.27
CA ALA A 95 -15.87 -20.19 1.96
C ALA A 95 -15.81 -21.64 1.46
N GLU A 96 -16.92 -22.15 0.96
CA GLU A 96 -17.02 -23.49 0.36
C GLU A 96 -16.92 -23.42 -1.18
N ASN A 97 -17.44 -22.34 -1.75
CA ASN A 97 -17.52 -22.14 -3.19
C ASN A 97 -16.18 -21.63 -3.75
N ASP A 98 -15.64 -22.29 -4.78
CA ASP A 98 -14.35 -21.95 -5.39
C ASP A 98 -14.33 -20.57 -6.06
N SER A 99 -15.46 -20.15 -6.66
CA SER A 99 -15.57 -18.80 -7.23
C SER A 99 -15.47 -17.72 -6.14
N LEU A 100 -16.11 -17.96 -4.98
CA LEU A 100 -16.01 -17.06 -3.83
C LEU A 100 -14.58 -17.06 -3.26
N LYS A 101 -13.94 -18.23 -3.14
CA LYS A 101 -12.54 -18.33 -2.70
C LYS A 101 -11.61 -17.52 -3.59
N THR A 102 -11.77 -17.63 -4.90
CA THR A 102 -11.02 -16.86 -5.89
C THR A 102 -11.18 -15.35 -5.66
N GLU A 103 -12.41 -14.87 -5.48
CA GLU A 103 -12.67 -13.46 -5.23
C GLU A 103 -12.05 -12.97 -3.90
N LEU A 104 -12.14 -13.78 -2.85
CA LEU A 104 -11.55 -13.48 -1.54
C LEU A 104 -10.02 -13.43 -1.59
N LEU A 105 -9.37 -14.30 -2.38
CA LEU A 105 -7.93 -14.25 -2.61
C LEU A 105 -7.52 -12.97 -3.35
N PHE A 106 -8.26 -12.56 -4.38
CA PHE A 106 -7.99 -11.28 -5.05
C PHE A 106 -8.13 -10.08 -4.11
N ASN A 107 -9.16 -10.04 -3.29
CA ASN A 107 -9.37 -8.95 -2.34
C ASN A 107 -8.25 -8.93 -1.29
N LYS A 108 -7.83 -10.09 -0.79
CA LYS A 108 -6.70 -10.23 0.13
C LYS A 108 -5.39 -9.78 -0.52
N ALA A 109 -5.11 -10.25 -1.75
CA ALA A 109 -3.91 -9.86 -2.51
C ALA A 109 -3.88 -8.35 -2.80
N SER A 110 -5.04 -7.73 -3.11
CA SER A 110 -5.14 -6.28 -3.28
C SER A 110 -4.69 -5.51 -2.03
N CYS A 111 -5.14 -5.94 -0.84
CA CYS A 111 -4.72 -5.34 0.43
C CYS A 111 -3.20 -5.47 0.64
N GLN A 112 -2.64 -6.64 0.33
CA GLN A 112 -1.21 -6.90 0.46
C GLN A 112 -0.38 -6.04 -0.50
N ILE A 113 -0.86 -5.85 -1.74
CA ILE A 113 -0.22 -4.97 -2.74
C ILE A 113 -0.23 -3.52 -2.25
N LEU A 114 -1.35 -3.03 -1.73
CA LEU A 114 -1.46 -1.68 -1.20
C LEU A 114 -0.55 -1.45 0.03
N ASN A 115 -0.35 -2.49 0.84
CA ASN A 115 0.63 -2.49 1.93
C ASN A 115 2.07 -2.79 1.49
N LYS A 116 2.32 -2.93 0.17
CA LYS A 116 3.62 -3.29 -0.42
C LYS A 116 4.17 -4.66 0.02
N ASN A 117 3.31 -5.53 0.51
CA ASN A 117 3.62 -6.90 0.90
C ASN A 117 3.54 -7.85 -0.32
N TYR A 118 4.28 -7.52 -1.38
CA TYR A 118 4.17 -8.18 -2.69
C TYR A 118 4.43 -9.68 -2.65
N GLN A 119 5.37 -10.17 -1.80
CA GLN A 119 5.66 -11.60 -1.68
C GLN A 119 4.44 -12.39 -1.18
N TYR A 120 3.72 -11.87 -0.20
CA TYR A 120 2.51 -12.52 0.30
C TYR A 120 1.38 -12.49 -0.74
N ALA A 121 1.26 -11.38 -1.48
CA ALA A 121 0.31 -11.30 -2.58
C ALA A 121 0.58 -12.35 -3.67
N LEU A 122 1.86 -12.60 -4.01
CA LEU A 122 2.24 -13.65 -4.95
C LEU A 122 1.80 -15.04 -4.47
N ILE A 123 1.96 -15.36 -3.18
CA ILE A 123 1.54 -16.65 -2.60
C ILE A 123 0.04 -16.84 -2.78
N ASP A 124 -0.75 -15.84 -2.43
CA ASP A 124 -2.21 -15.91 -2.55
C ASP A 124 -2.67 -16.01 -4.01
N LEU A 125 -2.04 -15.26 -4.92
CA LEU A 125 -2.36 -15.29 -6.35
C LEU A 125 -2.01 -16.64 -7.01
N PHE A 126 -0.90 -17.26 -6.64
CA PHE A 126 -0.55 -18.61 -7.12
C PHE A 126 -1.41 -19.71 -6.50
N SER A 127 -2.15 -19.43 -5.44
CA SER A 127 -3.11 -20.36 -4.84
C SER A 127 -4.48 -20.37 -5.54
N VAL A 128 -4.71 -19.47 -6.49
CA VAL A 128 -5.97 -19.45 -7.26
C VAL A 128 -6.00 -20.63 -8.21
N THR A 129 -7.05 -21.43 -8.14
CA THR A 129 -7.24 -22.66 -8.94
C THR A 129 -8.13 -22.47 -10.15
N ASP A 130 -8.90 -21.38 -10.23
CA ASP A 130 -9.78 -21.07 -11.36
C ASP A 130 -8.92 -20.67 -12.58
N THR A 131 -9.09 -21.41 -13.69
CA THR A 131 -8.35 -21.24 -14.95
C THR A 131 -9.17 -20.55 -16.02
N SER A 132 -10.31 -19.95 -15.69
CA SER A 132 -11.09 -19.20 -16.67
C SER A 132 -10.28 -18.01 -17.23
N LEU A 133 -10.47 -17.70 -18.51
CA LEU A 133 -9.72 -16.65 -19.21
C LEU A 133 -9.81 -15.29 -18.50
N MET A 134 -10.97 -14.97 -17.90
CA MET A 134 -11.15 -13.73 -17.17
C MET A 134 -10.31 -13.71 -15.89
N VAL A 135 -10.30 -14.82 -15.13
CA VAL A 135 -9.51 -14.97 -13.91
C VAL A 135 -8.01 -14.97 -14.24
N GLU A 136 -7.60 -15.66 -15.30
CA GLU A 136 -6.20 -15.68 -15.75
C GLU A 136 -5.68 -14.28 -16.09
N LYS A 137 -6.43 -13.48 -16.84
CA LYS A 137 -6.06 -12.09 -17.12
C LYS A 137 -5.93 -11.26 -15.83
N ARG A 138 -6.85 -11.45 -14.88
CA ARG A 138 -6.82 -10.76 -13.59
C ARG A 138 -5.62 -11.19 -12.75
N ILE A 139 -5.30 -12.49 -12.71
CA ILE A 139 -4.08 -12.99 -12.06
C ILE A 139 -2.83 -12.34 -12.68
N ASN A 140 -2.70 -12.37 -14.01
CA ASN A 140 -1.54 -11.82 -14.71
C ASN A 140 -1.35 -10.33 -14.40
N PHE A 141 -2.45 -9.57 -14.34
CA PHE A 141 -2.40 -8.16 -13.93
C PHE A 141 -1.85 -7.98 -12.51
N TYR A 142 -2.33 -8.75 -11.55
CA TYR A 142 -1.86 -8.67 -10.16
C TYR A 142 -0.42 -9.17 -10.01
N LEU A 143 -0.04 -10.26 -10.72
CA LEU A 143 1.34 -10.75 -10.75
C LEU A 143 2.29 -9.72 -11.35
N GLY A 144 1.91 -9.10 -12.47
CA GLY A 144 2.65 -7.99 -13.08
C GLY A 144 2.88 -6.84 -12.10
N THR A 145 1.83 -6.46 -11.36
CA THR A 145 1.88 -5.41 -10.32
C THR A 145 2.83 -5.79 -9.18
N CYS A 146 2.76 -7.03 -8.69
CA CYS A 146 3.64 -7.51 -7.62
C CYS A 146 5.11 -7.51 -8.06
N TYR A 147 5.42 -8.07 -9.25
CA TYR A 147 6.78 -8.10 -9.76
C TYR A 147 7.32 -6.70 -10.08
N PHE A 148 6.45 -5.78 -10.54
CA PHE A 148 6.83 -4.37 -10.70
C PHE A 148 7.20 -3.73 -9.36
N GLY A 149 6.42 -3.98 -8.32
CA GLY A 149 6.69 -3.52 -6.96
C GLY A 149 7.98 -4.11 -6.35
N LEU A 150 8.31 -5.36 -6.70
CA LEU A 150 9.56 -6.04 -6.32
C LEU A 150 10.77 -5.66 -7.18
N GLU A 151 10.60 -4.76 -8.17
CA GLU A 151 11.62 -4.35 -9.13
C GLU A 151 12.14 -5.50 -10.04
N ASP A 152 11.43 -6.64 -10.10
CA ASP A 152 11.66 -7.69 -11.11
C ASP A 152 10.94 -7.32 -12.41
N PHE A 153 11.53 -6.33 -13.11
CA PHE A 153 10.90 -5.74 -14.29
C PHE A 153 10.81 -6.72 -15.46
N SER A 154 11.64 -7.76 -15.50
CA SER A 154 11.56 -8.79 -16.54
C SER A 154 10.26 -9.57 -16.42
N LYS A 155 9.97 -10.10 -15.24
CA LYS A 155 8.72 -10.82 -14.99
C LYS A 155 7.50 -9.90 -15.08
N ALA A 156 7.60 -8.69 -14.50
CA ALA A 156 6.52 -7.70 -14.58
C ALA A 156 6.11 -7.45 -16.05
N ARG A 157 7.08 -7.26 -16.94
CA ARG A 157 6.83 -7.09 -18.38
C ARG A 157 6.06 -8.27 -18.96
N THR A 158 6.55 -9.51 -18.77
CA THR A 158 5.90 -10.71 -19.30
C THR A 158 4.44 -10.83 -18.87
N TYR A 159 4.15 -10.57 -17.60
CA TYR A 159 2.78 -10.63 -17.10
C TYR A 159 1.89 -9.50 -17.64
N PHE A 160 2.41 -8.28 -17.78
CA PHE A 160 1.65 -7.18 -18.37
C PHE A 160 1.43 -7.34 -19.88
N GLU A 161 2.39 -7.92 -20.62
CA GLU A 161 2.21 -8.29 -22.02
C GLU A 161 1.03 -9.25 -22.22
N SER A 162 0.83 -10.20 -21.28
CA SER A 162 -0.33 -11.11 -21.30
C SER A 162 -1.67 -10.40 -21.02
N CYS A 163 -1.67 -9.17 -20.49
CA CYS A 163 -2.88 -8.39 -20.20
C CYS A 163 -3.30 -7.48 -21.35
N VAL A 164 -2.46 -7.30 -22.38
CA VAL A 164 -2.70 -6.39 -23.50
C VAL A 164 -2.73 -7.14 -24.82
N GLU A 165 -3.28 -6.51 -25.86
CA GLU A 165 -3.27 -7.08 -27.20
C GLU A 165 -1.86 -7.11 -27.80
N LEU A 166 -1.59 -8.07 -28.68
CA LEU A 166 -0.30 -8.26 -29.35
C LEU A 166 0.25 -6.99 -30.03
N LYS A 167 -0.65 -6.15 -30.58
CA LYS A 167 -0.26 -4.88 -31.22
C LYS A 167 0.41 -3.91 -30.25
N ASN A 168 0.14 -4.02 -28.95
CA ASN A 168 0.66 -3.13 -27.90
C ASN A 168 1.94 -3.65 -27.22
N TRP A 169 2.39 -4.87 -27.53
CA TRP A 169 3.57 -5.49 -26.91
C TRP A 169 4.83 -4.66 -27.08
N LYS A 170 5.04 -4.09 -28.28
CA LYS A 170 6.20 -3.23 -28.55
C LYS A 170 6.18 -1.98 -27.65
N GLU A 171 5.02 -1.40 -27.42
CA GLU A 171 4.90 -0.23 -26.54
C GLU A 171 5.18 -0.61 -25.08
N VAL A 172 4.69 -1.77 -24.63
CA VAL A 172 5.03 -2.31 -23.30
C VAL A 172 6.53 -2.51 -23.16
N ASP A 173 7.20 -3.14 -24.15
CA ASP A 173 8.65 -3.34 -24.13
C ASP A 173 9.43 -2.03 -24.07
N ASP A 174 9.03 -1.02 -24.84
CA ASP A 174 9.63 0.32 -24.80
C ASP A 174 9.47 1.00 -23.42
N LEU A 175 8.31 0.81 -22.77
CA LEU A 175 8.07 1.32 -21.41
C LEU A 175 9.00 0.65 -20.38
N PHE A 176 9.31 -0.64 -20.54
CA PHE A 176 10.20 -1.39 -19.66
C PHE A 176 11.69 -1.19 -19.96
N SER A 177 12.05 -0.26 -20.85
CA SER A 177 13.45 0.05 -21.15
C SER A 177 14.23 0.51 -19.90
N ARG A 178 15.54 0.20 -19.86
CA ARG A 178 16.43 0.63 -18.76
C ARG A 178 16.41 2.14 -18.51
N LYS A 179 16.23 2.94 -19.60
CA LYS A 179 16.14 4.40 -19.52
C LYS A 179 14.94 4.86 -18.68
N ASN A 180 13.82 4.16 -18.78
CA ASN A 180 12.59 4.51 -18.07
C ASN A 180 12.58 4.00 -16.63
N LEU A 181 13.08 2.82 -16.37
CA LEU A 181 12.95 2.14 -15.07
C LEU A 181 14.19 2.29 -14.17
N LEU A 182 15.40 2.40 -14.74
CA LEU A 182 16.66 2.39 -13.99
C LEU A 182 17.42 3.71 -14.00
N SER A 183 16.97 4.71 -14.79
CA SER A 183 17.65 6.01 -14.89
C SER A 183 16.75 7.16 -14.37
N PRO A 184 17.34 8.16 -13.65
CA PRO A 184 18.73 8.24 -13.23
C PRO A 184 19.08 7.26 -12.08
N SER A 185 20.33 6.78 -12.07
CA SER A 185 20.83 5.87 -11.04
C SER A 185 21.27 6.65 -9.79
N PRO A 186 20.74 6.38 -8.59
CA PRO A 186 21.18 7.04 -7.36
C PRO A 186 22.65 6.81 -7.03
N LYS A 187 23.17 5.59 -7.31
CA LYS A 187 24.58 5.26 -7.12
C LYS A 187 25.48 6.11 -8.04
N THR A 188 25.13 6.19 -9.31
CA THR A 188 25.88 6.99 -10.29
C THR A 188 25.83 8.48 -9.92
N ALA A 189 24.68 9.01 -9.53
CA ALA A 189 24.54 10.38 -9.09
C ALA A 189 25.43 10.72 -7.89
N ARG A 190 25.51 9.84 -6.89
CA ARG A 190 26.41 10.01 -5.74
C ARG A 190 27.86 10.03 -6.16
N ILE A 191 28.30 9.04 -6.98
CA ILE A 191 29.68 8.95 -7.45
C ILE A 191 30.08 10.20 -8.24
N LEU A 192 29.23 10.65 -9.16
CA LEU A 192 29.48 11.86 -9.95
C LEU A 192 29.64 13.10 -9.06
N SER A 193 28.82 13.23 -8.02
CA SER A 193 28.91 14.35 -7.07
C SER A 193 30.07 14.24 -6.09
N MET A 194 30.64 13.04 -5.88
CA MET A 194 31.89 12.85 -5.14
C MET A 194 33.09 13.32 -5.96
N ILE A 195 33.07 13.15 -7.29
CA ILE A 195 34.16 13.62 -8.18
C ILE A 195 34.07 15.11 -8.36
N ILE A 196 32.90 15.60 -8.75
CA ILE A 196 32.64 17.05 -8.94
C ILE A 196 31.34 17.38 -8.20
N PRO A 197 31.40 18.20 -7.14
CA PRO A 197 30.23 18.67 -6.43
C PRO A 197 29.19 19.28 -7.38
N GLY A 198 27.95 18.77 -7.30
CA GLY A 198 26.86 19.22 -8.18
C GLY A 198 26.65 18.40 -9.46
N LEU A 199 27.61 17.61 -9.91
CA LEU A 199 27.49 16.87 -11.17
C LEU A 199 26.40 15.79 -11.13
N GLY A 200 26.20 15.12 -10.02
CA GLY A 200 25.16 14.11 -9.86
C GLY A 200 23.74 14.69 -9.85
N GLN A 201 23.54 15.87 -9.31
CA GLN A 201 22.28 16.60 -9.38
C GLN A 201 21.98 16.99 -10.83
N THR A 202 22.98 17.49 -11.55
CA THR A 202 22.88 17.83 -12.99
C THR A 202 22.57 16.58 -13.83
N TYR A 203 23.24 15.46 -13.57
CA TYR A 203 22.94 14.17 -14.18
C TYR A 203 21.48 13.74 -13.95
N SER A 204 20.91 14.11 -12.82
CA SER A 204 19.52 13.84 -12.46
C SER A 204 18.55 14.91 -12.96
N HIS A 205 18.96 15.81 -13.85
CA HIS A 205 18.18 16.92 -14.37
C HIS A 205 17.69 17.90 -13.29
N ASP A 206 18.52 18.17 -12.26
CA ASP A 206 18.29 19.21 -11.25
C ASP A 206 19.46 20.20 -11.28
N LEU A 207 19.45 21.07 -12.29
CA LEU A 207 20.51 22.07 -12.53
C LEU A 207 20.61 23.04 -11.36
N LYS A 208 19.50 23.47 -10.75
CA LYS A 208 19.49 24.40 -9.64
C LYS A 208 20.23 23.86 -8.41
N SER A 209 19.92 22.64 -8.01
CA SER A 209 20.62 21.98 -6.91
C SER A 209 22.07 21.66 -7.24
N GLY A 210 22.36 21.32 -8.50
CA GLY A 210 23.71 21.07 -9.00
C GLY A 210 24.60 22.33 -8.91
N LEU A 211 24.12 23.44 -9.44
CA LEU A 211 24.84 24.72 -9.40
C LEU A 211 25.05 25.20 -7.96
N ASN A 212 24.03 25.11 -7.11
CA ASN A 212 24.15 25.49 -5.71
C ASN A 212 25.20 24.64 -4.97
N SER A 213 25.25 23.35 -5.20
CA SER A 213 26.27 22.47 -4.61
C SER A 213 27.67 22.81 -5.10
N LEU A 214 27.83 23.10 -6.39
CA LEU A 214 29.10 23.50 -6.97
C LEU A 214 29.57 24.82 -6.38
N LEU A 215 28.73 25.87 -6.38
CA LEU A 215 29.07 27.21 -5.90
C LEU A 215 29.44 27.22 -4.41
N LEU A 216 28.68 26.51 -3.58
CA LEU A 216 28.96 26.41 -2.13
C LEU A 216 30.32 25.74 -1.89
N THR A 217 30.56 24.60 -2.55
CA THR A 217 31.81 23.85 -2.34
C THR A 217 33.02 24.57 -2.87
N SER A 218 32.94 25.13 -4.10
CA SER A 218 34.03 25.90 -4.68
C SER A 218 34.28 27.23 -3.94
N GLY A 219 33.23 27.89 -3.47
CA GLY A 219 33.31 29.08 -2.65
C GLY A 219 34.06 28.87 -1.33
N LEU A 220 33.78 27.73 -0.66
CA LEU A 220 34.53 27.34 0.55
C LEU A 220 36.00 27.05 0.27
N ILE A 221 36.30 26.41 -0.87
CA ILE A 221 37.70 26.17 -1.27
C ILE A 221 38.40 27.52 -1.52
N ALA A 222 37.76 28.42 -2.27
CA ALA A 222 38.34 29.76 -2.55
C ALA A 222 38.55 30.57 -1.25
N LEU A 223 37.59 30.51 -0.32
CA LEU A 223 37.71 31.14 1.00
C LEU A 223 38.87 30.52 1.83
N GLY A 224 39.02 29.21 1.80
CA GLY A 224 40.11 28.49 2.47
C GLY A 224 41.47 28.89 1.91
N ILE A 225 41.62 29.04 0.58
CA ILE A 225 42.85 29.54 -0.05
C ILE A 225 43.15 30.98 0.40
N ASN A 226 42.15 31.84 0.42
CA ASN A 226 42.32 33.21 0.88
C ASN A 226 42.79 33.28 2.34
N ILE A 227 42.18 32.55 3.26
CA ILE A 227 42.57 32.51 4.67
C ILE A 227 43.98 31.93 4.80
N SER A 228 44.34 30.90 4.04
CA SER A 228 45.67 30.30 4.05
C SER A 228 46.77 31.31 3.64
N ILE A 229 46.50 32.17 2.67
CA ILE A 229 47.44 33.21 2.21
C ILE A 229 47.49 34.38 3.19
N SER A 230 46.34 34.78 3.76
CA SER A 230 46.26 36.00 4.59
C SER A 230 46.69 35.78 6.05
N TYR A 231 46.55 34.56 6.56
CA TYR A 231 46.81 34.21 7.97
C TYR A 231 47.74 32.99 8.06
N SER A 232 47.20 31.75 8.05
CA SER A 232 48.00 30.53 7.99
C SER A 232 47.23 29.37 7.38
N PRO A 233 47.92 28.33 6.84
CA PRO A 233 47.27 27.09 6.39
C PRO A 233 46.50 26.35 7.51
N VAL A 234 46.99 26.46 8.75
CA VAL A 234 46.35 25.82 9.90
C VAL A 234 45.00 26.45 10.23
N ASP A 235 44.96 27.80 10.21
CA ASP A 235 43.73 28.58 10.40
C ASP A 235 42.70 28.28 9.32
N ALA A 236 43.14 28.15 8.06
CA ALA A 236 42.26 27.77 6.95
C ALA A 236 41.61 26.38 7.17
N ILE A 237 42.41 25.41 7.63
CA ILE A 237 41.90 24.06 7.91
C ILE A 237 40.81 24.11 8.99
N PHE A 238 41.08 24.69 10.14
CA PHE A 238 40.14 24.77 11.23
C PHE A 238 38.87 25.57 10.90
N ALA A 239 39.00 26.65 10.14
CA ALA A 239 37.88 27.50 9.75
C ALA A 239 36.97 26.83 8.69
N ILE A 240 37.56 26.15 7.69
CA ILE A 240 36.85 25.73 6.48
C ILE A 240 36.48 24.24 6.49
N LEU A 241 37.36 23.36 7.01
CA LEU A 241 37.20 21.91 6.90
C LEU A 241 35.84 21.38 7.43
N PRO A 242 35.30 21.81 8.61
CA PRO A 242 34.03 21.36 9.09
C PRO A 242 32.86 21.72 8.14
N TRP A 243 32.89 22.93 7.58
CA TRP A 243 31.88 23.38 6.64
C TRP A 243 32.00 22.68 5.28
N TYR A 244 33.24 22.56 4.77
CA TYR A 244 33.50 21.83 3.53
C TYR A 244 33.01 20.39 3.63
N GLN A 245 33.38 19.65 4.71
CA GLN A 245 32.93 18.29 4.93
C GLN A 245 31.41 18.20 4.95
N ARG A 246 30.74 19.11 5.66
CA ARG A 246 29.26 19.12 5.76
C ARG A 246 28.61 19.34 4.39
N TYR A 247 29.05 20.33 3.61
CA TYR A 247 28.43 20.61 2.31
C TYR A 247 28.83 19.59 1.25
N TYR A 248 30.04 19.09 1.28
CA TYR A 248 30.50 18.04 0.37
C TYR A 248 29.73 16.73 0.60
N THR A 249 29.68 16.23 1.84
CA THR A 249 28.96 14.98 2.17
C THR A 249 27.46 15.13 1.96
N GLY A 250 26.86 16.25 2.37
CA GLY A 250 25.47 16.57 2.11
C GLY A 250 25.17 16.68 0.61
N GLY A 251 26.08 17.22 -0.17
CA GLY A 251 25.95 17.40 -1.61
C GLY A 251 25.79 16.07 -2.36
N PHE A 252 26.69 15.11 -2.16
CA PHE A 252 26.56 13.80 -2.84
C PHE A 252 25.44 12.93 -2.27
N GLY A 253 25.11 13.06 -0.99
CA GLY A 253 23.94 12.43 -0.39
C GLY A 253 22.66 12.89 -1.09
N LYS A 254 22.47 14.21 -1.19
CA LYS A 254 21.33 14.83 -1.86
C LYS A 254 21.23 14.48 -3.34
N ALA A 255 22.37 14.32 -4.04
CA ALA A 255 22.38 13.87 -5.42
C ALA A 255 21.73 12.49 -5.58
N GLY A 256 22.06 11.56 -4.68
CA GLY A 256 21.44 10.23 -4.65
C GLY A 256 19.94 10.27 -4.37
N GLU A 257 19.49 11.11 -3.44
CA GLU A 257 18.08 11.29 -3.12
C GLU A 257 17.27 11.87 -4.30
N ILE A 258 17.82 12.91 -4.96
CA ILE A 258 17.21 13.50 -6.16
C ILE A 258 17.07 12.47 -7.26
N ALA A 259 18.13 11.69 -7.53
CA ALA A 259 18.10 10.62 -8.53
C ALA A 259 17.06 9.55 -8.18
N SER A 260 16.99 9.13 -6.92
CA SER A 260 16.00 8.16 -6.45
C SER A 260 14.57 8.66 -6.65
N ARG A 261 14.28 9.88 -6.25
CA ARG A 261 12.97 10.52 -6.42
C ARG A 261 12.57 10.63 -7.90
N LYS A 262 13.50 11.10 -8.76
CA LYS A 262 13.24 11.22 -10.20
C LYS A 262 12.99 9.86 -10.86
N ARG A 263 13.74 8.83 -10.47
CA ARG A 263 13.53 7.46 -10.92
C ARG A 263 12.17 6.94 -10.51
N GLN A 264 11.76 7.19 -9.26
CA GLN A 264 10.44 6.75 -8.77
C GLN A 264 9.28 7.44 -9.53
N ILE A 265 9.41 8.73 -9.83
CA ILE A 265 8.41 9.45 -10.65
C ILE A 265 8.29 8.79 -12.02
N LYS A 266 9.41 8.51 -12.71
CA LYS A 266 9.39 7.83 -14.01
C LYS A 266 8.74 6.43 -13.94
N ARG A 267 9.05 5.65 -12.91
CA ARG A 267 8.43 4.34 -12.69
C ARG A 267 6.91 4.46 -12.50
N ASN A 268 6.46 5.43 -11.75
CA ASN A 268 5.03 5.68 -11.58
C ASN A 268 4.36 6.08 -12.92
N GLU A 269 5.04 6.88 -13.75
CA GLU A 269 4.56 7.23 -15.09
C GLU A 269 4.44 6.00 -15.99
N VAL A 270 5.46 5.11 -15.98
CA VAL A 270 5.42 3.83 -16.71
C VAL A 270 4.26 2.98 -16.23
N TYR A 271 4.12 2.80 -14.92
CA TYR A 271 3.05 2.01 -14.35
C TYR A 271 1.67 2.55 -14.72
N ASN A 272 1.47 3.85 -14.62
CA ASN A 272 0.20 4.50 -14.99
C ASN A 272 -0.13 4.34 -16.48
N LYS A 273 0.87 4.38 -17.37
CA LYS A 273 0.67 4.12 -18.80
C LYS A 273 0.22 2.68 -19.05
N ILE A 274 0.86 1.72 -18.39
CA ILE A 274 0.47 0.31 -18.47
C ILE A 274 -0.97 0.11 -17.99
N LEU A 275 -1.34 0.70 -16.82
CA LEU A 275 -2.71 0.66 -16.32
C LEU A 275 -3.71 1.19 -17.33
N LYS A 276 -3.39 2.32 -17.97
CA LYS A 276 -4.25 2.94 -18.99
C LYS A 276 -4.43 2.01 -20.20
N MET A 277 -3.34 1.42 -20.71
CA MET A 277 -3.40 0.47 -21.83
C MET A 277 -4.27 -0.75 -21.50
N ILE A 278 -4.14 -1.30 -20.30
CA ILE A 278 -4.93 -2.46 -19.86
C ILE A 278 -6.41 -2.07 -19.73
N ALA A 279 -6.71 -0.89 -19.16
CA ALA A 279 -8.08 -0.40 -19.01
C ALA A 279 -8.77 -0.15 -20.38
N GLU A 280 -8.07 0.41 -21.34
CA GLU A 280 -8.58 0.63 -22.70
C GLU A 280 -8.90 -0.68 -23.42
N ASN A 281 -8.09 -1.73 -23.19
CA ASN A 281 -8.37 -3.06 -23.74
C ASN A 281 -9.55 -3.77 -23.04
N SER A 282 -9.83 -3.46 -21.78
CA SER A 282 -10.95 -4.07 -21.06
C SER A 282 -12.31 -3.44 -21.35
N THR A 283 -12.35 -2.24 -21.90
CA THR A 283 -13.60 -1.53 -22.32
C THR A 283 -14.06 -1.89 -23.72
N GLN A 284 -13.29 -2.69 -24.48
CA GLN A 284 -13.65 -3.12 -25.84
C GLN A 284 -14.43 -4.46 -25.87
N TYR A 285 -14.73 -5.05 -24.69
CA TYR A 285 -15.52 -6.26 -24.51
C TYR A 285 -16.71 -5.98 -23.58
#